data_92b98a77ebbbf390607939cc4845b137
#
_entry.id   92b98a77ebbbf390607939cc4845b137
#
_cell.length_a   1.000
_cell.length_b   1.000
_cell.length_c   1.000
_cell.angle_alpha   90.00
_cell.angle_beta   90.00
_cell.angle_gamma   90.00
#
_symmetry.space_group_name_H-M   'P 1'
#
loop_
_entity.id
_entity.type
_entity.pdbx_description
1 polymer ?
#
loop_
_entity_poly.entity_id
_entity_poly.type
_entity_poly.pdbx_seq_one_letter_code
_entity_poly.pdbx_strand_id
1 'polypeptide(L)'
;TEWTGTELALRRAVLPQQVAVTFPFSVREVVEMGRAPWVHLDGDPDGDAVVDRALAECDVVHLAHRHVPTLSGGERARAALARVLAQDAPVLLLDEPTAALDLHHQELVLQAARARAGEGAAVVVVLHDLGLAAAHADRVAVLTGGRVVADGPPDEVMTPGLLSQVYDHEIEVIAHPVTGVPVVLPVRTNLPARR
;
A
#
# COMPACT_ATOMS: atom_id res chain seq x y z
N THR A 1 -6.01 22.61 16.81
CA THR A 1 -4.97 21.98 17.64
C THR A 1 -3.79 21.74 16.73
N GLU A 2 -2.66 22.40 16.99
CA GLU A 2 -1.41 22.13 16.26
C GLU A 2 -0.71 20.98 16.97
N TRP A 3 -0.51 19.88 16.26
CA TRP A 3 0.26 18.73 16.75
C TRP A 3 1.74 18.95 16.43
N THR A 4 2.61 18.53 17.33
CA THR A 4 4.04 18.44 17.08
C THR A 4 4.35 17.32 16.05
N GLY A 5 5.54 17.33 15.47
CA GLY A 5 5.97 16.30 14.54
C GLY A 5 5.92 14.88 15.16
N THR A 6 6.34 14.76 16.42
CA THR A 6 6.29 13.48 17.17
C THR A 6 4.85 13.02 17.42
N GLU A 7 3.96 13.91 17.84
CA GLU A 7 2.55 13.58 18.05
C GLU A 7 1.86 13.15 16.75
N LEU A 8 2.20 13.77 15.62
CA LEU A 8 1.71 13.33 14.31
C LEU A 8 2.27 11.96 13.93
N ALA A 9 3.55 11.71 14.16
CA ALA A 9 4.19 10.44 13.86
C ALA A 9 3.63 9.28 14.69
N LEU A 10 3.19 9.52 15.91
CA LEU A 10 2.50 8.53 16.74
C LEU A 10 1.05 8.22 16.25
N ARG A 11 0.47 9.08 15.43
CA ARG A 11 -0.91 8.94 14.94
C ARG A 11 -1.00 8.45 13.51
N ARG A 12 0.00 8.76 12.68
CA ARG A 12 -0.02 8.36 11.27
C ARG A 12 1.35 7.95 10.78
N ALA A 13 1.41 6.88 10.02
CA ALA A 13 2.55 6.46 9.24
C ALA A 13 2.26 6.71 7.74
N VAL A 14 3.27 7.15 7.01
CA VAL A 14 3.13 7.51 5.59
C VAL A 14 4.21 6.81 4.78
N LEU A 15 3.80 6.07 3.75
CA LEU A 15 4.67 5.59 2.68
C LEU A 15 4.49 6.52 1.48
N PRO A 16 5.43 7.42 1.17
CA PRO A 16 5.35 8.22 -0.04
C PRO A 16 5.76 7.41 -1.26
N GLN A 17 5.32 7.81 -2.45
CA GLN A 17 5.60 7.16 -3.73
C GLN A 17 7.11 6.95 -3.99
N GLN A 18 7.97 7.86 -3.52
CA GLN A 18 9.41 7.73 -3.63
C GLN A 18 10.07 7.82 -2.25
N VAL A 19 10.86 6.82 -1.92
CA VAL A 19 11.68 6.80 -0.70
C VAL A 19 13.15 6.79 -1.11
N ALA A 20 13.82 7.93 -0.98
CA ALA A 20 15.27 8.03 -1.20
C ALA A 20 16.01 7.73 0.11
N VAL A 21 16.64 6.56 0.18
CA VAL A 21 17.63 6.24 1.23
C VAL A 21 19.00 6.29 0.58
N THR A 22 19.75 7.37 0.84
CA THR A 22 21.07 7.63 0.22
C THR A 22 22.25 7.09 1.04
N PHE A 23 22.02 6.77 2.31
CA PHE A 23 23.07 6.27 3.20
C PHE A 23 23.09 4.73 3.24
N PRO A 24 24.26 4.11 3.53
CA PRO A 24 24.43 2.66 3.50
C PRO A 24 23.93 1.98 4.79
N PHE A 25 22.69 2.31 5.20
CA PHE A 25 22.01 1.59 6.27
C PHE A 25 21.59 0.21 5.83
N SER A 26 21.63 -0.76 6.75
CA SER A 26 21.01 -2.07 6.54
C SER A 26 19.48 -1.96 6.52
N VAL A 27 18.82 -2.99 5.99
CA VAL A 27 17.34 -3.05 5.98
C VAL A 27 16.80 -2.98 7.41
N ARG A 28 17.40 -3.72 8.36
CA ARG A 28 16.97 -3.69 9.76
C ARG A 28 17.07 -2.27 10.35
N GLU A 29 18.21 -1.59 10.18
CA GLU A 29 18.38 -0.22 10.67
C GLU A 29 17.34 0.74 10.08
N VAL A 30 17.01 0.60 8.79
CA VAL A 30 15.96 1.41 8.16
C VAL A 30 14.58 1.12 8.76
N VAL A 31 14.27 -0.14 9.05
CA VAL A 31 12.98 -0.52 9.67
C VAL A 31 12.91 -0.03 11.11
N GLU A 32 14.00 -0.12 11.88
CA GLU A 32 14.13 0.43 13.23
C GLU A 32 13.89 1.95 13.28
N MET A 33 14.26 2.71 12.23
CA MET A 33 13.93 4.13 12.13
C MET A 33 12.42 4.40 12.20
N GLY A 34 11.57 3.43 11.84
CA GLY A 34 10.13 3.51 12.02
C GLY A 34 9.71 3.65 13.49
N ARG A 35 10.54 3.14 14.42
CA ARG A 35 10.29 3.24 15.87
C ARG A 35 10.71 4.57 16.50
N ALA A 36 11.35 5.47 15.74
CA ALA A 36 11.83 6.75 16.26
C ALA A 36 10.79 7.57 17.07
N PRO A 37 9.48 7.61 16.73
CA PRO A 37 8.49 8.32 17.53
C PRO A 37 8.29 7.73 18.93
N TRP A 38 8.53 6.43 19.11
CA TRP A 38 8.29 5.68 20.34
C TRP A 38 9.46 5.73 21.33
N VAL A 39 10.69 5.91 20.84
CA VAL A 39 11.92 5.93 21.67
C VAL A 39 11.86 6.96 22.81
N HIS A 40 11.11 8.05 22.61
CA HIS A 40 10.92 9.10 23.60
C HIS A 40 9.76 8.83 24.58
N LEU A 41 9.02 7.73 24.37
CA LEU A 41 7.93 7.30 25.22
C LEU A 41 8.37 6.05 25.99
N ASP A 42 8.90 6.21 27.20
CA ASP A 42 9.27 5.14 28.13
C ASP A 42 10.15 4.00 27.56
N GLY A 43 10.92 4.28 26.49
CA GLY A 43 12.00 3.41 26.00
C GLY A 43 11.60 2.32 25.00
N ASP A 44 10.37 2.27 24.48
CA ASP A 44 9.92 1.33 23.43
C ASP A 44 10.29 -0.16 23.72
N PRO A 45 9.82 -0.77 24.81
CA PRO A 45 10.25 -2.09 25.24
C PRO A 45 9.92 -3.21 24.22
N ASP A 46 8.91 -3.01 23.38
CA ASP A 46 8.46 -3.98 22.37
C ASP A 46 9.04 -3.70 20.97
N GLY A 47 9.92 -2.69 20.84
CA GLY A 47 10.41 -2.20 19.55
C GLY A 47 11.04 -3.27 18.68
N ASP A 48 11.88 -4.14 19.23
CA ASP A 48 12.51 -5.24 18.49
C ASP A 48 11.47 -6.24 17.95
N ALA A 49 10.47 -6.60 18.73
CA ALA A 49 9.42 -7.52 18.31
C ALA A 49 8.56 -6.91 17.19
N VAL A 50 8.28 -5.61 17.25
CA VAL A 50 7.54 -4.89 16.20
C VAL A 50 8.37 -4.81 14.91
N VAL A 51 9.66 -4.55 15.00
CA VAL A 51 10.59 -4.55 13.85
C VAL A 51 10.65 -5.93 13.21
N ASP A 52 10.82 -7.00 13.99
CA ASP A 52 10.88 -8.38 13.48
C ASP A 52 9.58 -8.78 12.78
N ARG A 53 8.42 -8.41 13.35
CA ARG A 53 7.11 -8.61 12.73
C ARG A 53 7.01 -7.87 11.39
N ALA A 54 7.38 -6.60 11.34
CA ALA A 54 7.32 -5.80 10.12
C ALA A 54 8.24 -6.34 9.01
N LEU A 55 9.44 -6.81 9.37
CA LEU A 55 10.36 -7.47 8.43
C LEU A 55 9.73 -8.75 7.84
N ALA A 56 9.06 -9.55 8.68
CA ALA A 56 8.41 -10.79 8.26
C ALA A 56 7.19 -10.52 7.36
N GLU A 57 6.32 -9.58 7.74
CA GLU A 57 5.14 -9.19 6.97
C GLU A 57 5.47 -8.68 5.56
N CYS A 58 6.65 -8.08 5.38
CA CYS A 58 7.12 -7.57 4.09
C CYS A 58 8.05 -8.54 3.34
N ASP A 59 8.26 -9.75 3.83
CA ASP A 59 9.20 -10.75 3.27
C ASP A 59 10.61 -10.18 3.02
N VAL A 60 11.17 -9.50 4.03
CA VAL A 60 12.51 -8.90 3.95
C VAL A 60 13.45 -9.34 5.08
N VAL A 61 13.06 -10.34 5.89
CA VAL A 61 13.91 -10.91 6.96
C VAL A 61 15.28 -11.36 6.42
N HIS A 62 15.27 -12.05 5.28
CA HIS A 62 16.50 -12.54 4.63
C HIS A 62 17.41 -11.42 4.09
N LEU A 63 16.92 -10.20 4.03
CA LEU A 63 17.63 -8.99 3.61
C LEU A 63 18.06 -8.11 4.79
N ALA A 64 17.72 -8.46 6.03
CA ALA A 64 17.86 -7.61 7.22
C ALA A 64 19.26 -6.98 7.36
N HIS A 65 20.31 -7.71 7.01
CA HIS A 65 21.71 -7.26 7.12
C HIS A 65 22.27 -6.67 5.79
N ARG A 66 21.48 -6.68 4.70
CA ARG A 66 21.91 -6.07 3.43
C ARG A 66 21.74 -4.55 3.48
N HIS A 67 22.67 -3.84 2.85
CA HIS A 67 22.56 -2.38 2.72
C HIS A 67 21.51 -1.99 1.68
N VAL A 68 20.63 -1.06 2.03
CA VAL A 68 19.50 -0.62 1.19
C VAL A 68 19.92 -0.19 -0.23
N PRO A 69 21.05 0.51 -0.46
CA PRO A 69 21.48 0.85 -1.82
C PRO A 69 21.78 -0.36 -2.72
N THR A 70 22.01 -1.55 -2.16
CA THR A 70 22.30 -2.79 -2.93
C THR A 70 21.05 -3.58 -3.31
N LEU A 71 19.88 -3.15 -2.88
CA LEU A 71 18.62 -3.82 -3.11
C LEU A 71 18.06 -3.50 -4.51
N SER A 72 17.28 -4.43 -5.06
CA SER A 72 16.41 -4.17 -6.20
C SER A 72 15.30 -3.15 -5.86
N GLY A 73 14.62 -2.63 -6.88
CA GLY A 73 13.49 -1.70 -6.67
C GLY A 73 12.40 -2.28 -5.77
N GLY A 74 11.99 -3.52 -6.03
CA GLY A 74 10.97 -4.23 -5.24
C GLY A 74 11.41 -4.52 -3.81
N GLU A 75 12.65 -4.98 -3.59
CA GLU A 75 13.20 -5.19 -2.25
C GLU A 75 13.23 -3.88 -1.45
N ARG A 76 13.60 -2.76 -2.08
CA ARG A 76 13.57 -1.42 -1.45
C ARG A 76 12.16 -0.99 -1.10
N ALA A 77 11.19 -1.20 -1.98
CA ALA A 77 9.79 -0.86 -1.73
C ALA A 77 9.25 -1.63 -0.51
N ARG A 78 9.55 -2.94 -0.41
CA ARG A 78 9.15 -3.75 0.74
C ARG A 78 9.86 -3.36 2.02
N ALA A 79 11.16 -3.04 1.98
CA ALA A 79 11.87 -2.51 3.15
C ALA A 79 11.31 -1.15 3.62
N ALA A 80 10.92 -0.29 2.68
CA ALA A 80 10.27 0.98 3.00
C ALA A 80 8.88 0.78 3.63
N LEU A 81 8.09 -0.18 3.13
CA LEU A 81 6.82 -0.55 3.76
C LEU A 81 7.05 -1.12 5.16
N ALA A 82 8.03 -2.02 5.35
CA ALA A 82 8.35 -2.57 6.67
C ALA A 82 8.66 -1.46 7.69
N ARG A 83 9.40 -0.42 7.28
CA ARG A 83 9.63 0.77 8.13
C ARG A 83 8.33 1.46 8.52
N VAL A 84 7.39 1.60 7.59
CA VAL A 84 6.08 2.23 7.83
C VAL A 84 5.23 1.38 8.77
N LEU A 85 5.23 0.06 8.58
CA LEU A 85 4.51 -0.87 9.47
C LEU A 85 5.12 -0.93 10.87
N ALA A 86 6.46 -0.84 10.98
CA ALA A 86 7.16 -0.78 12.26
C ALA A 86 6.83 0.48 13.07
N GLN A 87 6.38 1.56 12.43
CA GLN A 87 5.91 2.75 13.14
C GLN A 87 4.67 2.47 13.99
N ASP A 88 3.88 1.45 13.66
CA ASP A 88 2.72 0.95 14.43
C ASP A 88 1.71 2.06 14.78
N ALA A 89 1.41 2.91 13.81
CA ALA A 89 0.50 4.03 13.96
C ALA A 89 -0.94 3.62 13.62
N PRO A 90 -1.96 4.20 14.28
CA PRO A 90 -3.37 3.86 14.05
C PRO A 90 -3.90 4.31 12.67
N VAL A 91 -3.16 5.14 11.93
CA VAL A 91 -3.50 5.56 10.56
C VAL A 91 -2.33 5.28 9.64
N LEU A 92 -2.56 4.51 8.57
CA LEU A 92 -1.58 4.25 7.50
C LEU A 92 -2.03 4.94 6.21
N LEU A 93 -1.11 5.70 5.61
CA LEU A 93 -1.28 6.34 4.31
C LEU A 93 -0.22 5.76 3.36
N LEU A 94 -0.64 4.97 2.38
CA LEU A 94 0.26 4.27 1.46
C LEU A 94 0.05 4.81 0.04
N ASP A 95 1.06 5.49 -0.51
CA ASP A 95 1.00 6.07 -1.84
C ASP A 95 1.70 5.15 -2.85
N GLU A 96 0.92 4.49 -3.70
CA GLU A 96 1.34 3.52 -4.72
C GLU A 96 2.30 2.42 -4.19
N PRO A 97 1.97 1.72 -3.12
CA PRO A 97 2.88 0.76 -2.48
C PRO A 97 3.22 -0.44 -3.37
N THR A 98 2.51 -0.64 -4.46
CA THR A 98 2.61 -1.81 -5.35
C THR A 98 3.32 -1.51 -6.69
N ALA A 99 3.67 -0.25 -6.99
CA ALA A 99 4.11 0.19 -8.33
C ALA A 99 5.38 -0.51 -8.86
N ALA A 100 6.29 -0.94 -7.99
CA ALA A 100 7.57 -1.57 -8.37
C ALA A 100 7.61 -3.09 -8.10
N LEU A 101 6.45 -3.72 -7.85
CA LEU A 101 6.35 -5.09 -7.38
C LEU A 101 5.77 -6.02 -8.45
N ASP A 102 6.19 -7.27 -8.44
CA ASP A 102 5.51 -8.36 -9.15
C ASP A 102 4.20 -8.76 -8.43
N LEU A 103 3.40 -9.59 -9.09
CA LEU A 103 2.07 -9.99 -8.60
C LEU A 103 2.11 -10.60 -7.18
N HIS A 104 3.12 -11.44 -6.90
CA HIS A 104 3.24 -12.07 -5.58
C HIS A 104 3.44 -11.02 -4.47
N HIS A 105 4.35 -10.08 -4.71
CA HIS A 105 4.67 -9.06 -3.72
C HIS A 105 3.61 -7.95 -3.64
N GLN A 106 2.86 -7.68 -4.72
CA GLN A 106 1.69 -6.80 -4.69
C GLN A 106 0.63 -7.35 -3.73
N GLU A 107 0.31 -8.64 -3.86
CA GLU A 107 -0.64 -9.32 -2.97
C GLU A 107 -0.16 -9.31 -1.52
N LEU A 108 1.11 -9.61 -1.27
CA LEU A 108 1.70 -9.60 0.07
C LEU A 108 1.57 -8.22 0.74
N VAL A 109 1.89 -7.15 0.02
CA VAL A 109 1.79 -5.76 0.52
C VAL A 109 0.37 -5.39 0.89
N LEU A 110 -0.61 -5.74 0.04
CA LEU A 110 -2.01 -5.42 0.29
C LEU A 110 -2.62 -6.31 1.40
N GLN A 111 -2.18 -7.55 1.53
CA GLN A 111 -2.55 -8.42 2.65
C GLN A 111 -2.01 -7.87 3.97
N ALA A 112 -0.76 -7.38 4.02
CA ALA A 112 -0.22 -6.72 5.21
C ALA A 112 -1.01 -5.46 5.59
N ALA A 113 -1.37 -4.62 4.61
CA ALA A 113 -2.22 -3.45 4.80
C ALA A 113 -3.61 -3.84 5.36
N ARG A 114 -4.20 -4.91 4.81
CA ARG A 114 -5.49 -5.43 5.25
C ARG A 114 -5.44 -6.05 6.65
N ALA A 115 -4.35 -6.71 7.01
CA ALA A 115 -4.13 -7.23 8.37
C ALA A 115 -4.13 -6.08 9.40
N ARG A 116 -3.44 -4.96 9.09
CA ARG A 116 -3.46 -3.77 9.95
C ARG A 116 -4.85 -3.17 10.09
N ALA A 117 -5.64 -3.14 9.01
CA ALA A 117 -7.05 -2.71 9.10
C ALA A 117 -7.87 -3.64 9.99
N GLY A 118 -7.67 -4.95 9.90
CA GLY A 118 -8.28 -5.94 10.78
C GLY A 118 -7.89 -5.81 12.26
N GLU A 119 -6.71 -5.28 12.55
CA GLU A 119 -6.23 -4.94 13.90
C GLU A 119 -6.78 -3.58 14.41
N GLY A 120 -7.55 -2.86 13.58
CA GLY A 120 -8.23 -1.61 13.95
C GLY A 120 -7.57 -0.35 13.44
N ALA A 121 -6.51 -0.44 12.62
CA ALA A 121 -5.93 0.73 11.98
C ALA A 121 -6.83 1.24 10.82
N ALA A 122 -6.84 2.55 10.61
CA ALA A 122 -7.41 3.15 9.41
C ALA A 122 -6.35 3.14 8.30
N VAL A 123 -6.60 2.43 7.21
CA VAL A 123 -5.64 2.30 6.10
C VAL A 123 -6.19 2.95 4.84
N VAL A 124 -5.43 3.90 4.29
CA VAL A 124 -5.71 4.53 2.99
C VAL A 124 -4.60 4.16 2.02
N VAL A 125 -4.96 3.57 0.89
CA VAL A 125 -4.01 3.15 -0.15
C VAL A 125 -4.36 3.84 -1.46
N VAL A 126 -3.41 4.52 -2.08
CA VAL A 126 -3.54 5.02 -3.44
C VAL A 126 -3.08 3.93 -4.39
N LEU A 127 -3.94 3.55 -5.34
CA LEU A 127 -3.66 2.49 -6.31
C LEU A 127 -4.03 2.97 -7.73
N HIS A 128 -3.25 2.56 -8.71
CA HIS A 128 -3.60 2.69 -10.13
C HIS A 128 -4.27 1.44 -10.68
N ASP A 129 -4.00 0.28 -10.07
CA ASP A 129 -4.61 -0.99 -10.48
C ASP A 129 -6.01 -1.13 -9.87
N LEU A 130 -7.02 -1.09 -10.74
CA LEU A 130 -8.42 -1.20 -10.35
C LEU A 130 -8.78 -2.60 -9.85
N GLY A 131 -8.11 -3.63 -10.36
CA GLY A 131 -8.30 -5.01 -9.91
C GLY A 131 -7.84 -5.21 -8.47
N LEU A 132 -6.65 -4.68 -8.13
CA LEU A 132 -6.14 -4.70 -6.76
C LEU A 132 -7.05 -3.88 -5.82
N ALA A 133 -7.50 -2.71 -6.26
CA ALA A 133 -8.43 -1.91 -5.46
C ALA A 133 -9.75 -2.66 -5.22
N ALA A 134 -10.32 -3.29 -6.25
CA ALA A 134 -11.56 -4.07 -6.13
C ALA A 134 -11.42 -5.28 -5.20
N ALA A 135 -10.25 -5.94 -5.23
CA ALA A 135 -10.02 -7.16 -4.45
C ALA A 135 -9.75 -6.91 -2.97
N HIS A 136 -9.13 -5.78 -2.64
CA HIS A 136 -8.59 -5.54 -1.30
C HIS A 136 -9.30 -4.44 -0.52
N ALA A 137 -9.98 -3.49 -1.16
CA ALA A 137 -10.60 -2.36 -0.47
C ALA A 137 -12.00 -2.68 0.06
N ASP A 138 -12.33 -2.16 1.25
CA ASP A 138 -13.69 -2.14 1.77
C ASP A 138 -14.49 -0.97 1.17
N ARG A 139 -13.80 0.13 0.82
CA ARG A 139 -14.34 1.31 0.14
C ARG A 139 -13.34 1.83 -0.88
N VAL A 140 -13.86 2.30 -1.99
CA VAL A 140 -13.08 2.93 -3.07
C VAL A 140 -13.56 4.36 -3.26
N ALA A 141 -12.63 5.31 -3.25
CA ALA A 141 -12.88 6.67 -3.66
C ALA A 141 -12.21 6.94 -5.02
N VAL A 142 -12.98 7.35 -6.00
CA VAL A 142 -12.46 7.70 -7.34
C VAL A 142 -12.22 9.21 -7.40
N LEU A 143 -10.98 9.59 -7.72
CA LEU A 143 -10.55 10.97 -7.84
C LEU A 143 -10.27 11.33 -9.30
N THR A 144 -10.84 12.43 -9.76
CA THR A 144 -10.49 13.02 -11.06
C THR A 144 -10.61 14.54 -10.99
N GLY A 145 -9.69 15.27 -11.66
CA GLY A 145 -9.68 16.72 -11.64
C GLY A 145 -9.58 17.34 -10.22
N GLY A 146 -8.92 16.65 -9.28
CA GLY A 146 -8.77 17.11 -7.88
C GLY A 146 -10.05 16.96 -7.04
N ARG A 147 -11.03 16.20 -7.49
CA ARG A 147 -12.31 16.00 -6.79
C ARG A 147 -12.63 14.50 -6.66
N VAL A 148 -13.26 14.13 -5.56
CA VAL A 148 -13.88 12.81 -5.41
C VAL A 148 -15.19 12.81 -6.20
N VAL A 149 -15.29 11.92 -7.19
CA VAL A 149 -16.45 11.78 -8.08
C VAL A 149 -17.32 10.59 -7.69
N ALA A 150 -16.77 9.62 -6.98
CA ALA A 150 -17.51 8.52 -6.37
C ALA A 150 -16.78 8.02 -5.13
N ASP A 151 -17.54 7.48 -4.16
CA ASP A 151 -17.03 6.89 -2.93
C ASP A 151 -18.05 5.87 -2.41
N GLY A 152 -17.63 4.62 -2.25
CA GLY A 152 -18.49 3.53 -1.81
C GLY A 152 -17.81 2.16 -1.86
N PRO A 153 -18.55 1.07 -1.63
CA PRO A 153 -18.07 -0.28 -1.88
C PRO A 153 -17.61 -0.48 -3.33
N PRO A 154 -16.63 -1.37 -3.58
CA PRO A 154 -16.08 -1.58 -4.92
C PRO A 154 -17.15 -1.93 -5.99
N ASP A 155 -18.12 -2.75 -5.66
CA ASP A 155 -19.21 -3.19 -6.54
C ASP A 155 -20.18 -2.06 -6.91
N GLU A 156 -20.37 -1.07 -6.05
CA GLU A 156 -21.19 0.11 -6.33
C GLU A 156 -20.44 1.17 -7.13
N VAL A 157 -19.14 1.34 -6.88
CA VAL A 157 -18.31 2.39 -7.47
C VAL A 157 -17.72 1.96 -8.81
N MET A 158 -17.25 0.72 -8.92
CA MET A 158 -16.57 0.25 -10.15
C MET A 158 -17.58 -0.16 -11.22
N THR A 159 -18.34 0.81 -11.73
CA THR A 159 -19.31 0.59 -12.81
C THR A 159 -18.73 0.92 -14.17
N PRO A 160 -19.16 0.24 -15.26
CA PRO A 160 -18.70 0.54 -16.63
C PRO A 160 -18.87 2.02 -16.99
N GLY A 161 -20.01 2.62 -16.66
CA GLY A 161 -20.33 4.02 -16.99
C GLY A 161 -19.40 5.01 -16.31
N LEU A 162 -19.20 4.89 -14.98
CA LEU A 162 -18.29 5.77 -14.24
C LEU A 162 -16.86 5.62 -14.72
N LEU A 163 -16.37 4.38 -14.82
CA LEU A 163 -14.97 4.14 -15.20
C LEU A 163 -14.70 4.56 -16.62
N SER A 164 -15.62 4.33 -17.56
CA SER A 164 -15.46 4.80 -18.95
C SER A 164 -15.38 6.33 -19.03
N GLN A 165 -16.16 7.04 -18.22
CA GLN A 165 -16.11 8.50 -18.15
C GLN A 165 -14.79 9.00 -17.54
N VAL A 166 -14.33 8.37 -16.47
CA VAL A 166 -13.12 8.80 -15.72
C VAL A 166 -11.85 8.56 -16.54
N TYR A 167 -11.78 7.44 -17.26
CA TYR A 167 -10.60 7.04 -18.05
C TYR A 167 -10.65 7.47 -19.51
N ASP A 168 -11.74 8.12 -19.94
CA ASP A 168 -11.98 8.50 -21.35
C ASP A 168 -11.77 7.31 -22.32
N HIS A 169 -12.23 6.13 -21.90
CA HIS A 169 -12.09 4.87 -22.65
C HIS A 169 -13.23 3.92 -22.31
N GLU A 170 -13.73 3.18 -23.29
CA GLU A 170 -14.80 2.21 -23.07
C GLU A 170 -14.29 1.06 -22.17
N ILE A 171 -14.97 0.85 -21.05
CA ILE A 171 -14.61 -0.13 -20.02
C ILE A 171 -15.78 -1.06 -19.77
N GLU A 172 -15.48 -2.36 -19.73
CA GLU A 172 -16.37 -3.40 -19.23
C GLU A 172 -15.99 -3.77 -17.81
N VAL A 173 -17.00 -4.06 -17.00
CA VAL A 173 -16.82 -4.61 -15.66
C VAL A 173 -17.63 -5.89 -15.56
N ILE A 174 -16.96 -6.98 -15.25
CA ILE A 174 -17.59 -8.30 -15.08
C ILE A 174 -17.35 -8.80 -13.66
N ALA A 175 -18.31 -9.54 -13.09
CA ALA A 175 -18.07 -10.21 -11.82
C ALA A 175 -17.13 -11.41 -12.03
N HIS A 176 -16.10 -11.51 -11.20
CA HIS A 176 -15.23 -12.69 -11.23
C HIS A 176 -16.04 -13.96 -10.90
N PRO A 177 -15.96 -15.03 -11.74
CA PRO A 177 -16.90 -16.15 -11.68
C PRO A 177 -16.88 -16.95 -10.37
N VAL A 178 -15.79 -16.84 -9.58
CA VAL A 178 -15.64 -17.57 -8.32
C VAL A 178 -15.83 -16.64 -7.12
N THR A 179 -15.24 -15.43 -7.16
CA THR A 179 -15.20 -14.53 -6.00
C THR A 179 -16.26 -13.45 -6.02
N GLY A 180 -16.87 -13.18 -7.19
CA GLY A 180 -17.80 -12.06 -7.39
C GLY A 180 -17.14 -10.68 -7.45
N VAL A 181 -15.82 -10.57 -7.19
CA VAL A 181 -15.09 -9.30 -7.21
C VAL A 181 -15.15 -8.66 -8.61
N PRO A 182 -15.34 -7.33 -8.74
CA PRO A 182 -15.31 -6.65 -10.02
C PRO A 182 -13.98 -6.84 -10.75
N VAL A 183 -14.03 -7.30 -11.99
CA VAL A 183 -12.89 -7.37 -12.92
C VAL A 183 -13.08 -6.30 -13.98
N VAL A 184 -12.17 -5.36 -14.04
CA VAL A 184 -12.21 -4.20 -14.92
C VAL A 184 -11.40 -4.49 -16.19
N LEU A 185 -12.02 -4.37 -17.36
CA LEU A 185 -11.43 -4.69 -18.65
C LEU A 185 -11.61 -3.52 -19.63
N PRO A 186 -10.52 -3.02 -20.25
CA PRO A 186 -10.66 -2.06 -21.33
C PRO A 186 -11.21 -2.74 -22.59
N VAL A 187 -12.22 -2.14 -23.24
CA VAL A 187 -12.75 -2.64 -24.52
C VAL A 187 -11.72 -2.39 -25.62
N ARG A 188 -11.37 -3.48 -26.33
CA ARG A 188 -10.35 -3.46 -27.39
C ARG A 188 -11.00 -3.84 -28.73
N THR A 189 -11.59 -2.87 -29.40
CA THR A 189 -12.36 -3.07 -30.66
C THR A 189 -11.51 -3.44 -31.89
N ASN A 190 -10.16 -3.28 -31.82
CA ASN A 190 -9.27 -3.45 -32.99
C ASN A 190 -8.23 -4.58 -32.84
N LEU A 191 -8.49 -5.58 -32.01
CA LEU A 191 -7.58 -6.74 -31.96
C LEU A 191 -7.93 -7.69 -33.12
N PRO A 192 -6.96 -8.07 -33.98
CA PRO A 192 -7.20 -9.10 -34.99
C PRO A 192 -7.58 -10.40 -34.27
N ALA A 193 -8.57 -11.11 -34.81
CA ALA A 193 -8.98 -12.41 -34.29
C ALA A 193 -7.74 -13.33 -34.19
N ARG A 194 -7.46 -13.83 -33.01
CA ARG A 194 -6.39 -14.84 -32.84
C ARG A 194 -6.87 -16.12 -33.57
N ARG A 195 -6.09 -16.55 -34.56
CA ARG A 195 -6.27 -17.86 -35.21
C ARG A 195 -5.79 -18.97 -34.28
#